data_79fa6d758c638dfdf8488c0c853ea42b
#
_entry.id   79fa6d758c638dfdf8488c0c853ea42b
#
_cell.length_a   1.000
_cell.length_b   1.000
_cell.length_c   1.000
_cell.angle_alpha   90.00
_cell.angle_beta   90.00
_cell.angle_gamma   90.00
#
_symmetry.space_group_name_H-M   'P 1'
#
loop_
_entity.id
_entity.type
_entity.pdbx_description
1 polymer ?
#
loop_
_entity_poly.entity_id
_entity_poly.type
_entity_poly.pdbx_seq_one_letter_code
_entity_poly.pdbx_strand_id
1 'polypeptide(L)'
;MAYYGISSNMIIYLTEKLRQGTVTSANNVTNWAGTIWMTPILGAYVADAHLGRYWTFVIASIIYISGMSLLTLSVSVSSLKPPRCLEADLENCKKASTLQLAVFYGSLYTLAVGTGGTKPNISTIGADQFDDFDPKEKAHKLSFFNWWMFSIFSGTLFANTVLVYIQDNVGWSLGYGLPTTGLAISIVIFLAGTPFYRHKVPSGSPFTRMAKVIVAAIRKSHVSVPNDPKELYELDLEEYTRKGKFRIDSTPTLRFLTKASVKTGSTSPWMLCSVTQVEETKQMLRMIPILVAMLVPSTMGAQINTLFIKQGTTLDRSIGSFKIPPASLAGFVTISMLISVVLYDRYFVKIMQRWTKIPRGITLLQRMGIGLVFHIIIMIIASLTERYRLRVAKEHGLVENGGQVPLTIFILIPQFVLMGTADAFLEVAKIEFFYDQAPESMKSLGTSYAMTTLGIGNFLSSFLLSTVSDITKAHGHHGWILNNINASHLDYYYAFFVILSILNLIFFLIVIKFYVYKAEISDSIKVLTEELKGTTVKVVNQ
;
A
#
# COMPACT_ATOMS: atom_id res chain seq x y z
N MET A 1 0.61 14.64 0.25
CA MET A 1 1.56 15.60 0.88
C MET A 1 1.73 15.32 2.38
N ALA A 2 0.73 15.49 3.27
CA ALA A 2 0.86 15.34 4.72
C ALA A 2 1.45 13.97 5.15
N TYR A 3 0.88 12.87 4.68
CA TYR A 3 1.38 11.52 5.00
C TYR A 3 2.87 11.35 4.66
N TYR A 4 3.27 11.69 3.43
CA TYR A 4 4.66 11.53 2.99
C TYR A 4 5.62 12.46 3.73
N GLY A 5 5.21 13.69 4.04
CA GLY A 5 6.00 14.63 4.83
C GLY A 5 6.22 14.17 6.28
N ILE A 6 5.31 13.35 6.83
CA ILE A 6 5.48 12.73 8.16
C ILE A 6 6.34 11.47 8.03
N SER A 7 5.95 10.52 7.16
CA SER A 7 6.56 9.18 7.09
C SER A 7 8.03 9.22 6.68
N SER A 8 8.39 10.10 5.74
CA SER A 8 9.75 10.15 5.20
C SER A 8 10.80 10.60 6.21
N ASN A 9 10.44 11.43 7.18
CA ASN A 9 11.41 11.97 8.15
C ASN A 9 11.14 11.57 9.60
N MET A 10 10.12 10.75 9.85
CA MET A 10 9.68 10.40 11.21
C MET A 10 10.75 9.64 11.99
N ILE A 11 11.54 8.76 11.35
CA ILE A 11 12.59 8.01 12.04
C ILE A 11 13.66 8.94 12.63
N ILE A 12 13.99 10.03 11.93
CA ILE A 12 14.94 11.04 12.43
C ILE A 12 14.35 11.76 13.64
N TYR A 13 13.07 12.18 13.59
CA TYR A 13 12.40 12.79 14.72
C TYR A 13 12.39 11.88 15.97
N LEU A 14 12.05 10.60 15.79
CA LEU A 14 12.01 9.62 16.89
C LEU A 14 13.39 9.38 17.51
N THR A 15 14.43 9.28 16.70
CA THR A 15 15.78 8.99 17.20
C THR A 15 16.49 10.22 17.74
N GLU A 16 16.41 11.38 17.08
CA GLU A 16 17.17 12.57 17.46
C GLU A 16 16.42 13.49 18.42
N LYS A 17 15.10 13.64 18.26
CA LYS A 17 14.29 14.54 19.10
C LYS A 17 13.67 13.82 20.29
N LEU A 18 13.03 12.66 20.07
CA LEU A 18 12.44 11.87 21.15
C LEU A 18 13.45 10.90 21.80
N ARG A 19 14.62 10.70 21.18
CA ARG A 19 15.75 9.91 21.73
C ARG A 19 15.37 8.45 21.98
N GLN A 20 14.61 7.89 21.07
CA GLN A 20 14.30 6.47 21.07
C GLN A 20 15.40 5.68 20.36
N GLY A 21 15.61 4.43 20.78
CA GLY A 21 16.54 3.52 20.10
C GLY A 21 16.17 3.27 18.64
N THR A 22 17.16 2.93 17.82
CA THR A 22 16.99 2.75 16.36
C THR A 22 15.95 1.70 16.03
N VAL A 23 16.00 0.51 16.68
CA VAL A 23 15.04 -0.58 16.45
C VAL A 23 13.63 -0.15 16.84
N THR A 24 13.46 0.44 18.04
CA THR A 24 12.16 0.95 18.51
C THR A 24 11.59 2.00 17.56
N SER A 25 12.41 2.94 17.11
CA SER A 25 12.00 4.00 16.18
C SER A 25 11.57 3.42 14.84
N ALA A 26 12.35 2.50 14.26
CA ALA A 26 12.00 1.84 13.00
C ALA A 26 10.68 1.05 13.11
N ASN A 27 10.51 0.30 14.21
CA ASN A 27 9.27 -0.43 14.48
C ASN A 27 8.06 0.51 14.61
N ASN A 28 8.20 1.63 15.31
CA ASN A 28 7.11 2.60 15.46
C ASN A 28 6.73 3.24 14.12
N VAL A 29 7.72 3.54 13.27
CA VAL A 29 7.47 4.04 11.90
C VAL A 29 6.71 3.01 11.08
N THR A 30 7.16 1.76 11.05
CA THR A 30 6.53 0.70 10.25
C THR A 30 5.16 0.29 10.80
N ASN A 31 4.97 0.23 12.11
CA ASN A 31 3.68 -0.06 12.71
C ASN A 31 2.64 1.03 12.42
N TRP A 32 3.04 2.30 12.52
CA TRP A 32 2.18 3.41 12.12
C TRP A 32 1.87 3.38 10.61
N ALA A 33 2.86 3.18 9.75
CA ALA A 33 2.66 3.05 8.31
C ALA A 33 1.75 1.85 7.98
N GLY A 34 1.95 0.71 8.65
CA GLY A 34 1.09 -0.46 8.54
C GLY A 34 -0.36 -0.15 8.87
N THR A 35 -0.60 0.58 9.97
CA THR A 35 -1.94 1.02 10.37
C THR A 35 -2.58 1.91 9.31
N ILE A 36 -1.83 2.88 8.75
CA ILE A 36 -2.33 3.78 7.68
C ILE A 36 -2.73 3.03 6.41
N TRP A 37 -2.06 1.92 6.08
CA TRP A 37 -2.41 1.12 4.91
C TRP A 37 -3.52 0.10 5.18
N MET A 38 -3.80 -0.23 6.45
CA MET A 38 -4.88 -1.15 6.84
C MET A 38 -6.21 -0.43 7.09
N THR A 39 -6.20 0.76 7.68
CA THR A 39 -7.42 1.52 8.02
C THR A 39 -8.32 1.86 6.82
N PRO A 40 -7.82 2.08 5.56
CA PRO A 40 -8.64 2.27 4.38
C PRO A 40 -9.65 1.15 4.11
N ILE A 41 -9.33 -0.09 4.49
CA ILE A 41 -10.26 -1.22 4.37
C ILE A 41 -11.51 -0.99 5.22
N LEU A 42 -11.31 -0.56 6.47
CA LEU A 42 -12.41 -0.26 7.38
C LEU A 42 -13.22 0.95 6.90
N GLY A 43 -12.53 2.00 6.43
CA GLY A 43 -13.19 3.19 5.89
C GLY A 43 -14.02 2.91 4.63
N ALA A 44 -13.52 2.07 3.74
CA ALA A 44 -14.27 1.63 2.56
C ALA A 44 -15.49 0.80 2.97
N TYR A 45 -15.35 -0.10 3.96
CA TYR A 45 -16.46 -0.87 4.50
C TYR A 45 -17.57 0.05 5.05
N VAL A 46 -17.22 1.02 5.89
CA VAL A 46 -18.18 1.98 6.48
C VAL A 46 -18.86 2.81 5.40
N ALA A 47 -18.10 3.25 4.39
CA ALA A 47 -18.64 4.01 3.28
C ALA A 47 -19.63 3.22 2.41
N ASP A 48 -19.29 1.99 2.08
CA ASP A 48 -20.10 1.17 1.17
C ASP A 48 -21.31 0.52 1.88
N ALA A 49 -21.20 0.23 3.19
CA ALA A 49 -22.25 -0.46 3.95
C ALA A 49 -23.22 0.48 4.68
N HIS A 50 -22.78 1.65 5.16
CA HIS A 50 -23.55 2.44 6.11
C HIS A 50 -23.69 3.93 5.76
N LEU A 51 -22.61 4.70 5.82
CA LEU A 51 -22.65 6.16 5.79
C LEU A 51 -22.63 6.77 4.39
N GLY A 52 -22.24 6.00 3.37
CA GLY A 52 -21.91 6.55 2.04
C GLY A 52 -20.54 7.22 2.01
N ARG A 53 -20.00 7.40 0.81
CA ARG A 53 -18.63 7.89 0.58
C ARG A 53 -18.42 9.31 1.10
N TYR A 54 -19.38 10.19 0.86
CA TYR A 54 -19.29 11.60 1.22
C TYR A 54 -19.20 11.79 2.74
N TRP A 55 -20.15 11.26 3.52
CA TRP A 55 -20.16 11.43 4.97
C TRP A 55 -18.98 10.74 5.65
N THR A 56 -18.59 9.57 5.15
CA THR A 56 -17.39 8.87 5.65
C THR A 56 -16.15 9.74 5.42
N PHE A 57 -16.02 10.40 4.26
CA PHE A 57 -14.92 11.30 3.97
C PHE A 57 -14.93 12.54 4.89
N VAL A 58 -16.08 13.17 5.10
CA VAL A 58 -16.18 14.37 5.95
C VAL A 58 -15.80 14.07 7.40
N ILE A 59 -16.38 13.01 7.98
CA ILE A 59 -16.07 12.61 9.37
C ILE A 59 -14.58 12.25 9.50
N ALA A 60 -14.07 11.48 8.58
CA ALA A 60 -12.67 11.08 8.56
C ALA A 60 -11.72 12.28 8.38
N SER A 61 -12.12 13.30 7.62
CA SER A 61 -11.35 14.53 7.43
C SER A 61 -11.26 15.36 8.73
N ILE A 62 -12.35 15.40 9.52
CA ILE A 62 -12.33 16.04 10.85
C ILE A 62 -11.37 15.30 11.79
N ILE A 63 -11.39 13.97 11.79
CA ILE A 63 -10.46 13.16 12.58
C ILE A 63 -9.02 13.39 12.11
N TYR A 64 -8.82 13.43 10.79
CA TYR A 64 -7.49 13.62 10.18
C TYR A 64 -6.88 14.98 10.53
N ILE A 65 -7.66 16.08 10.42
CA ILE A 65 -7.16 17.41 10.78
C ILE A 65 -6.92 17.54 12.29
N SER A 66 -7.74 16.90 13.13
CA SER A 66 -7.51 16.84 14.58
C SER A 66 -6.19 16.15 14.92
N GLY A 67 -5.92 15.00 14.28
CA GLY A 67 -4.63 14.30 14.41
C GLY A 67 -3.44 15.16 13.97
N MET A 68 -3.55 15.85 12.83
CA MET A 68 -2.50 16.75 12.32
C MET A 68 -2.26 17.95 13.25
N SER A 69 -3.33 18.52 13.79
CA SER A 69 -3.23 19.64 14.74
C SER A 69 -2.54 19.20 16.03
N LEU A 70 -2.94 18.06 16.59
CA LEU A 70 -2.31 17.48 17.77
C LEU A 70 -0.84 17.15 17.54
N LEU A 71 -0.50 16.59 16.36
CA LEU A 71 0.88 16.32 15.99
C LEU A 71 1.71 17.60 15.89
N THR A 72 1.16 18.65 15.28
CA THR A 72 1.83 19.96 15.19
C THR A 72 2.03 20.57 16.58
N LEU A 73 1.05 20.45 17.46
CA LEU A 73 1.18 20.90 18.86
C LEU A 73 2.25 20.12 19.62
N SER A 74 2.31 18.79 19.44
CA SER A 74 3.28 17.93 20.13
C SER A 74 4.73 18.27 19.81
N VAL A 75 5.00 18.78 18.62
CA VAL A 75 6.36 19.19 18.19
C VAL A 75 6.64 20.68 18.43
N SER A 76 5.60 21.49 18.66
CA SER A 76 5.73 22.95 18.81
C SER A 76 5.83 23.37 20.29
N VAL A 77 4.97 22.81 21.14
CA VAL A 77 4.85 23.21 22.56
C VAL A 77 6.02 22.63 23.35
N SER A 78 6.70 23.48 24.12
CA SER A 78 7.92 23.11 24.86
C SER A 78 7.70 22.04 25.94
N SER A 79 6.52 21.99 26.57
CA SER A 79 6.17 20.97 27.56
C SER A 79 5.90 19.59 26.95
N LEU A 80 5.54 19.54 25.67
CA LEU A 80 5.21 18.30 24.95
C LEU A 80 6.40 17.68 24.21
N LYS A 81 7.58 18.28 24.32
CA LYS A 81 8.83 17.75 23.73
C LYS A 81 9.95 17.69 24.78
N PRO A 82 10.93 16.79 24.65
CA PRO A 82 12.08 16.75 25.53
C PRO A 82 12.87 18.07 25.48
N PRO A 83 13.54 18.45 26.56
CA PRO A 83 14.39 19.64 26.59
C PRO A 83 15.52 19.51 25.58
N ARG A 84 16.04 20.66 25.12
CA ARG A 84 17.19 20.68 24.20
C ARG A 84 18.39 20.02 24.89
N CYS A 85 19.09 19.17 24.16
CA CYS A 85 20.32 18.57 24.62
C CYS A 85 21.49 19.48 24.25
N LEU A 86 22.30 19.84 25.22
CA LEU A 86 23.52 20.65 25.06
C LEU A 86 24.79 19.76 25.14
N GLU A 87 24.61 18.49 25.50
CA GLU A 87 25.71 17.54 25.65
C GLU A 87 26.07 16.94 24.29
N ALA A 88 27.37 16.67 24.09
CA ALA A 88 27.89 16.05 22.86
C ALA A 88 27.43 14.59 22.74
N ASP A 89 27.08 13.93 23.86
CA ASP A 89 26.62 12.55 23.90
C ASP A 89 25.09 12.50 24.06
N LEU A 90 24.41 12.07 23.01
CA LEU A 90 22.95 11.95 22.97
C LEU A 90 22.39 10.89 23.93
N GLU A 91 23.21 9.93 24.38
CA GLU A 91 22.76 8.88 25.31
C GLU A 91 22.52 9.42 26.73
N ASN A 92 23.25 10.46 27.13
CA ASN A 92 23.13 11.11 28.44
C ASN A 92 21.97 12.12 28.52
N CYS A 93 21.33 12.42 27.40
CA CYS A 93 20.24 13.39 27.36
C CYS A 93 18.92 12.80 27.86
N LYS A 94 18.10 13.63 28.54
CA LYS A 94 16.79 13.23 29.05
C LYS A 94 15.88 12.76 27.92
N LYS A 95 15.45 11.50 27.97
CA LYS A 95 14.49 10.91 27.01
C LYS A 95 13.11 11.52 27.12
N ALA A 96 12.28 11.35 26.09
CA ALA A 96 10.89 11.79 26.13
C ALA A 96 10.12 11.10 27.26
N SER A 97 9.29 11.87 27.98
CA SER A 97 8.42 11.34 29.03
C SER A 97 7.27 10.52 28.43
N THR A 98 6.64 9.67 29.26
CA THR A 98 5.48 8.87 28.86
C THR A 98 4.34 9.74 28.32
N LEU A 99 4.07 10.90 28.92
CA LEU A 99 3.04 11.83 28.46
C LEU A 99 3.39 12.39 27.06
N GLN A 100 4.64 12.80 26.85
CA GLN A 100 5.09 13.32 25.55
C GLN A 100 4.96 12.26 24.46
N LEU A 101 5.33 11.02 24.74
CA LEU A 101 5.15 9.89 23.83
C LEU A 101 3.68 9.59 23.58
N ALA A 102 2.84 9.59 24.64
CA ALA A 102 1.41 9.33 24.51
C ALA A 102 0.71 10.37 23.61
N VAL A 103 1.02 11.65 23.76
CA VAL A 103 0.45 12.71 22.91
C VAL A 103 0.95 12.57 21.47
N PHE A 104 2.24 12.33 21.27
CA PHE A 104 2.82 12.17 19.93
C PHE A 104 2.24 10.96 19.19
N TYR A 105 2.26 9.77 19.79
CA TYR A 105 1.70 8.57 19.16
C TYR A 105 0.17 8.61 19.08
N GLY A 106 -0.50 9.16 20.07
CA GLY A 106 -1.95 9.38 20.04
C GLY A 106 -2.35 10.23 18.83
N SER A 107 -1.60 11.32 18.54
CA SER A 107 -1.83 12.13 17.35
C SER A 107 -1.59 11.36 16.05
N LEU A 108 -0.53 10.55 15.96
CA LEU A 108 -0.21 9.74 14.81
C LEU A 108 -1.27 8.66 14.53
N TYR A 109 -1.77 7.97 15.56
CA TYR A 109 -2.82 6.96 15.37
C TYR A 109 -4.20 7.57 15.10
N THR A 110 -4.51 8.76 15.67
CA THR A 110 -5.69 9.54 15.28
C THR A 110 -5.65 9.90 13.79
N LEU A 111 -4.49 10.32 13.31
CA LEU A 111 -4.26 10.60 11.89
C LEU A 111 -4.42 9.32 11.02
N ALA A 112 -3.95 8.17 11.51
CA ALA A 112 -4.13 6.90 10.81
C ALA A 112 -5.62 6.51 10.68
N VAL A 113 -6.43 6.72 11.71
CA VAL A 113 -7.88 6.51 11.66
C VAL A 113 -8.53 7.45 10.64
N GLY A 114 -8.18 8.74 10.66
CA GLY A 114 -8.67 9.72 9.68
C GLY A 114 -8.29 9.37 8.24
N THR A 115 -7.07 8.87 8.02
CA THR A 115 -6.62 8.40 6.70
C THR A 115 -7.49 7.24 6.20
N GLY A 116 -7.98 6.40 7.09
CA GLY A 116 -8.83 5.26 6.76
C GLY A 116 -10.08 5.66 5.97
N GLY A 117 -10.77 6.71 6.37
CA GLY A 117 -11.97 7.16 5.66
C GLY A 117 -11.69 8.17 4.53
N THR A 118 -10.57 8.90 4.57
CA THR A 118 -10.27 9.90 3.53
C THR A 118 -9.66 9.25 2.28
N LYS A 119 -8.67 8.37 2.44
CA LYS A 119 -7.86 7.84 1.35
C LYS A 119 -8.67 7.02 0.31
N PRO A 120 -9.55 6.07 0.69
CA PRO A 120 -10.31 5.30 -0.28
C PRO A 120 -11.46 6.08 -0.91
N ASN A 121 -12.01 7.08 -0.21
CA ASN A 121 -13.22 7.76 -0.64
C ASN A 121 -12.97 8.96 -1.56
N ILE A 122 -11.87 9.70 -1.40
CA ILE A 122 -11.64 10.93 -2.17
C ILE A 122 -11.56 10.68 -3.68
N SER A 123 -10.84 9.64 -4.12
CA SER A 123 -10.74 9.28 -5.54
C SER A 123 -12.05 8.76 -6.10
N THR A 124 -12.80 8.01 -5.29
CA THR A 124 -14.11 7.47 -5.69
C THR A 124 -15.18 8.54 -5.73
N ILE A 125 -15.20 9.49 -4.78
CA ILE A 125 -16.09 10.67 -4.84
C ILE A 125 -15.83 11.47 -6.13
N GLY A 126 -14.56 11.69 -6.47
CA GLY A 126 -14.20 12.38 -7.71
C GLY A 126 -14.66 11.60 -8.96
N ALA A 127 -14.48 10.28 -8.97
CA ALA A 127 -14.95 9.44 -10.07
C ALA A 127 -16.49 9.40 -10.19
N ASP A 128 -17.21 9.50 -9.07
CA ASP A 128 -18.67 9.50 -9.01
C ASP A 128 -19.31 10.79 -9.56
N GLN A 129 -18.51 11.84 -9.83
CA GLN A 129 -18.99 13.06 -10.46
C GLN A 129 -19.28 12.91 -11.96
N PHE A 130 -18.77 11.82 -12.59
CA PHE A 130 -18.92 11.55 -14.02
C PHE A 130 -19.97 10.47 -14.26
N ASP A 131 -20.77 10.66 -15.33
CA ASP A 131 -21.71 9.65 -15.80
C ASP A 131 -21.00 8.65 -16.72
N ASP A 132 -21.06 7.36 -16.35
CA ASP A 132 -20.44 6.28 -17.13
C ASP A 132 -21.20 5.96 -18.43
N PHE A 133 -22.45 6.44 -18.58
CA PHE A 133 -23.28 6.24 -19.77
C PHE A 133 -23.06 7.33 -20.83
N ASP A 134 -22.54 8.51 -20.44
CA ASP A 134 -22.16 9.55 -21.39
C ASP A 134 -20.71 9.34 -21.88
N PRO A 135 -20.47 9.11 -23.19
CA PRO A 135 -19.13 8.93 -23.75
C PRO A 135 -18.17 10.10 -23.47
N LYS A 136 -18.68 11.34 -23.40
CA LYS A 136 -17.88 12.54 -23.11
C LYS A 136 -17.47 12.59 -21.65
N GLU A 137 -18.41 12.35 -20.73
CA GLU A 137 -18.10 12.32 -19.29
C GLU A 137 -17.16 11.16 -18.95
N LYS A 138 -17.30 10.01 -19.62
CA LYS A 138 -16.38 8.88 -19.49
C LYS A 138 -14.95 9.23 -19.92
N ALA A 139 -14.75 9.99 -20.99
CA ALA A 139 -13.44 10.49 -21.40
C ALA A 139 -12.87 11.48 -20.38
N HIS A 140 -13.70 12.38 -19.83
CA HIS A 140 -13.30 13.30 -18.76
C HIS A 140 -12.91 12.58 -17.47
N LYS A 141 -13.59 11.47 -17.12
CA LYS A 141 -13.25 10.62 -15.99
C LYS A 141 -11.82 10.03 -16.11
N LEU A 142 -11.42 9.59 -17.31
CA LEU A 142 -10.04 9.13 -17.55
C LEU A 142 -9.02 10.26 -17.36
N SER A 143 -9.34 11.45 -17.88
CA SER A 143 -8.51 12.66 -17.68
C SER A 143 -8.40 13.04 -16.19
N PHE A 144 -9.51 12.97 -15.44
CA PHE A 144 -9.52 13.20 -14.00
C PHE A 144 -8.53 12.28 -13.27
N PHE A 145 -8.52 10.99 -13.55
CA PHE A 145 -7.57 10.07 -12.89
C PHE A 145 -6.11 10.39 -13.22
N ASN A 146 -5.82 10.81 -14.45
CA ASN A 146 -4.45 11.22 -14.82
C ASN A 146 -4.00 12.45 -14.01
N TRP A 147 -4.84 13.48 -13.89
CA TRP A 147 -4.56 14.69 -13.10
C TRP A 147 -4.51 14.38 -11.59
N TRP A 148 -5.36 13.46 -11.12
CA TRP A 148 -5.33 12.97 -9.76
C TRP A 148 -3.98 12.34 -9.41
N MET A 149 -3.49 11.42 -10.24
CA MET A 149 -2.19 10.78 -10.06
C MET A 149 -1.04 11.78 -10.15
N PHE A 150 -1.09 12.70 -11.11
CA PHE A 150 -0.11 13.78 -11.22
C PHE A 150 -0.04 14.62 -9.93
N SER A 151 -1.19 14.97 -9.35
CA SER A 151 -1.26 15.73 -8.10
C SER A 151 -0.68 14.94 -6.91
N ILE A 152 -0.93 13.63 -6.83
CA ILE A 152 -0.34 12.77 -5.80
C ILE A 152 1.18 12.76 -5.90
N PHE A 153 1.73 12.50 -7.09
CA PHE A 153 3.19 12.43 -7.27
C PHE A 153 3.86 13.79 -7.06
N SER A 154 3.28 14.87 -7.54
CA SER A 154 3.77 16.23 -7.30
C SER A 154 3.77 16.57 -5.81
N GLY A 155 2.69 16.20 -5.09
CA GLY A 155 2.61 16.38 -3.64
C GLY A 155 3.60 15.51 -2.86
N THR A 156 3.89 14.30 -3.34
CA THR A 156 4.89 13.41 -2.74
C THR A 156 6.30 13.96 -2.96
N LEU A 157 6.62 14.40 -4.15
CA LEU A 157 7.91 15.01 -4.46
C LEU A 157 8.15 16.28 -3.64
N PHE A 158 7.16 17.17 -3.55
CA PHE A 158 7.22 18.35 -2.70
C PHE A 158 7.42 17.98 -1.22
N ALA A 159 6.75 16.95 -0.72
CA ALA A 159 6.91 16.49 0.65
C ALA A 159 8.33 15.96 0.92
N ASN A 160 8.85 15.11 0.04
CA ASN A 160 10.17 14.49 0.20
C ASN A 160 11.33 15.47 -0.03
N THR A 161 11.11 16.61 -0.66
CA THR A 161 12.14 17.63 -0.90
C THR A 161 11.96 18.83 0.02
N VAL A 162 10.90 19.62 -0.18
CA VAL A 162 10.69 20.90 0.49
C VAL A 162 10.31 20.72 1.96
N LEU A 163 9.29 19.86 2.27
CA LEU A 163 8.87 19.71 3.67
C LEU A 163 9.93 19.03 4.52
N VAL A 164 10.62 18.02 3.99
CA VAL A 164 11.73 17.36 4.69
C VAL A 164 12.87 18.33 4.95
N TYR A 165 13.21 19.19 3.97
CA TYR A 165 14.20 20.24 4.16
C TYR A 165 13.81 21.23 5.27
N ILE A 166 12.56 21.69 5.28
CA ILE A 166 12.06 22.58 6.32
C ILE A 166 12.11 21.91 7.69
N GLN A 167 11.74 20.65 7.81
CA GLN A 167 11.79 19.89 9.07
C GLN A 167 13.21 19.81 9.62
N ASP A 168 14.18 19.52 8.79
CA ASP A 168 15.56 19.26 9.19
C ASP A 168 16.34 20.55 9.47
N ASN A 169 16.17 21.60 8.64
CA ASN A 169 17.00 22.80 8.65
C ASN A 169 16.31 24.05 9.27
N VAL A 170 14.96 24.13 9.20
CA VAL A 170 14.21 25.29 9.73
C VAL A 170 13.54 24.93 11.05
N GLY A 171 12.85 23.82 11.10
CA GLY A 171 12.22 23.33 12.32
C GLY A 171 10.97 22.49 12.10
N TRP A 172 10.76 21.55 13.02
CA TRP A 172 9.65 20.59 12.97
C TRP A 172 8.28 21.24 13.11
N SER A 173 8.18 22.32 13.88
CA SER A 173 6.91 23.06 14.05
C SER A 173 6.37 23.60 12.73
N LEU A 174 7.24 24.22 11.92
CA LEU A 174 6.87 24.72 10.59
C LEU A 174 6.68 23.56 9.62
N GLY A 175 7.54 22.53 9.69
CA GLY A 175 7.48 21.35 8.83
C GLY A 175 6.19 20.53 8.96
N TYR A 176 5.55 20.51 10.13
CA TYR A 176 4.23 19.89 10.33
C TYR A 176 3.09 20.91 10.25
N GLY A 177 3.34 22.17 10.58
CA GLY A 177 2.34 23.23 10.49
C GLY A 177 1.89 23.53 9.06
N LEU A 178 2.82 23.57 8.11
CA LEU A 178 2.49 23.81 6.69
C LEU A 178 1.53 22.76 6.10
N PRO A 179 1.79 21.44 6.20
CA PRO A 179 0.82 20.45 5.72
C PRO A 179 -0.49 20.45 6.52
N THR A 180 -0.49 20.83 7.81
CA THR A 180 -1.71 20.98 8.60
C THR A 180 -2.59 22.11 8.07
N THR A 181 -1.99 23.27 7.81
CA THR A 181 -2.69 24.43 7.23
C THR A 181 -3.21 24.11 5.82
N GLY A 182 -2.37 23.49 4.99
CA GLY A 182 -2.78 23.06 3.63
C GLY A 182 -3.94 22.06 3.66
N LEU A 183 -3.96 21.15 4.64
CA LEU A 183 -5.06 20.21 4.83
C LEU A 183 -6.35 20.93 5.25
N ALA A 184 -6.26 21.89 6.20
CA ALA A 184 -7.41 22.68 6.64
C ALA A 184 -8.04 23.44 5.47
N ILE A 185 -7.23 24.12 4.66
CA ILE A 185 -7.68 24.81 3.45
C ILE A 185 -8.35 23.83 2.47
N SER A 186 -7.76 22.67 2.25
CA SER A 186 -8.31 21.65 1.35
C SER A 186 -9.69 21.15 1.82
N ILE A 187 -9.87 20.95 3.13
CA ILE A 187 -11.16 20.56 3.72
C ILE A 187 -12.21 21.64 3.53
N VAL A 188 -11.85 22.91 3.78
CA VAL A 188 -12.77 24.05 3.57
C VAL A 188 -13.22 24.15 2.11
N ILE A 189 -12.29 24.03 1.16
CA ILE A 189 -12.60 24.02 -0.28
C ILE A 189 -13.52 22.85 -0.63
N PHE A 190 -13.24 21.64 -0.11
CA PHE A 190 -14.09 20.49 -0.34
C PHE A 190 -15.51 20.70 0.20
N LEU A 191 -15.65 21.19 1.43
CA LEU A 191 -16.96 21.47 2.03
C LEU A 191 -17.73 22.57 1.30
N ALA A 192 -17.05 23.61 0.82
CA ALA A 192 -17.67 24.66 -0.01
C ALA A 192 -18.21 24.11 -1.35
N GLY A 193 -17.60 23.07 -1.88
CA GLY A 193 -18.06 22.38 -3.09
C GLY A 193 -19.27 21.45 -2.90
N THR A 194 -19.69 21.18 -1.65
CA THR A 194 -20.77 20.24 -1.32
C THR A 194 -22.05 20.37 -2.15
N PRO A 195 -22.58 21.59 -2.43
CA PRO A 195 -23.80 21.75 -3.21
C PRO A 195 -23.71 21.24 -4.66
N PHE A 196 -22.48 21.10 -5.17
CA PHE A 196 -22.22 20.71 -6.56
C PHE A 196 -21.94 19.22 -6.72
N TYR A 197 -21.74 18.45 -5.61
CA TYR A 197 -21.36 17.05 -5.71
C TYR A 197 -22.56 16.13 -5.95
N ARG A 198 -22.34 15.16 -6.86
CA ARG A 198 -23.28 14.04 -7.05
C ARG A 198 -23.00 12.99 -5.96
N HIS A 199 -24.04 12.57 -5.26
CA HIS A 199 -23.95 11.57 -4.17
C HIS A 199 -24.48 10.22 -4.64
N LYS A 200 -23.70 9.15 -4.42
CA LYS A 200 -24.16 7.77 -4.66
C LYS A 200 -24.60 7.12 -3.34
N VAL A 201 -25.72 6.42 -3.40
CA VAL A 201 -26.27 5.66 -2.27
C VAL A 201 -25.43 4.39 -2.05
N PRO A 202 -25.18 3.97 -0.80
CA PRO A 202 -24.48 2.74 -0.48
C PRO A 202 -25.10 1.51 -1.15
N SER A 203 -24.30 0.70 -1.84
CA SER A 203 -24.76 -0.49 -2.57
C SER A 203 -24.53 -1.81 -1.83
N GLY A 204 -24.09 -1.76 -0.58
CA GLY A 204 -23.75 -2.91 0.24
C GLY A 204 -22.29 -3.34 0.13
N SER A 205 -21.76 -3.93 1.19
CA SER A 205 -20.35 -4.27 1.30
C SER A 205 -19.98 -5.59 0.61
N PRO A 206 -18.91 -5.63 -0.22
CA PRO A 206 -18.34 -6.86 -0.74
C PRO A 206 -17.90 -7.84 0.36
N PHE A 207 -17.37 -7.33 1.48
CA PHE A 207 -16.98 -8.15 2.64
C PHE A 207 -18.16 -8.91 3.23
N THR A 208 -19.31 -8.26 3.39
CA THR A 208 -20.52 -8.91 3.89
C THR A 208 -20.99 -10.01 2.94
N ARG A 209 -20.86 -9.81 1.62
CA ARG A 209 -21.21 -10.85 0.63
C ARG A 209 -20.31 -12.07 0.76
N MET A 210 -18.98 -11.88 0.85
CA MET A 210 -18.05 -13.00 1.08
C MET A 210 -18.33 -13.71 2.41
N ALA A 211 -18.56 -12.95 3.49
CA ALA A 211 -18.85 -13.51 4.80
C ALA A 211 -20.11 -14.39 4.76
N LYS A 212 -21.18 -13.97 4.06
CA LYS A 212 -22.39 -14.79 3.88
C LYS A 212 -22.08 -16.12 3.22
N VAL A 213 -21.28 -16.13 2.14
CA VAL A 213 -20.90 -17.38 1.44
C VAL A 213 -20.10 -18.30 2.36
N ILE A 214 -19.08 -17.76 3.05
CA ILE A 214 -18.24 -18.56 3.95
C ILE A 214 -19.07 -19.14 5.10
N VAL A 215 -19.91 -18.34 5.77
CA VAL A 215 -20.77 -18.78 6.86
C VAL A 215 -21.79 -19.83 6.37
N ALA A 216 -22.42 -19.60 5.21
CA ALA A 216 -23.34 -20.57 4.62
C ALA A 216 -22.65 -21.90 4.30
N ALA A 217 -21.44 -21.87 3.75
CA ALA A 217 -20.65 -23.07 3.47
C ALA A 217 -20.26 -23.83 4.74
N ILE A 218 -19.83 -23.13 5.80
CA ILE A 218 -19.50 -23.73 7.10
C ILE A 218 -20.74 -24.37 7.74
N ARG A 219 -21.87 -23.66 7.75
CA ARG A 219 -23.14 -24.19 8.30
C ARG A 219 -23.62 -25.44 7.57
N LYS A 220 -23.31 -25.58 6.29
CA LYS A 220 -23.62 -26.73 5.43
C LYS A 220 -22.45 -27.70 5.27
N SER A 221 -21.48 -27.71 6.18
CA SER A 221 -20.30 -28.58 6.10
C SER A 221 -20.63 -30.06 5.92
N HIS A 222 -21.75 -30.51 6.46
CA HIS A 222 -22.25 -31.90 6.38
C HIS A 222 -23.04 -32.21 5.10
N VAL A 223 -23.42 -31.21 4.30
CA VAL A 223 -24.22 -31.41 3.08
C VAL A 223 -23.31 -31.79 1.91
N SER A 224 -23.71 -32.79 1.10
CA SER A 224 -23.04 -33.14 -0.14
C SER A 224 -23.37 -32.15 -1.26
N VAL A 225 -22.42 -31.86 -2.09
CA VAL A 225 -22.63 -31.01 -3.27
C VAL A 225 -23.13 -31.91 -4.41
N PRO A 226 -24.28 -31.58 -5.05
CA PRO A 226 -24.77 -32.28 -6.22
C PRO A 226 -23.74 -32.35 -7.34
N ASN A 227 -23.84 -33.40 -8.17
CA ASN A 227 -22.96 -33.54 -9.35
C ASN A 227 -23.44 -32.66 -10.52
N ASP A 228 -24.75 -32.43 -10.63
CA ASP A 228 -25.30 -31.53 -11.65
C ASP A 228 -25.33 -30.09 -11.11
N PRO A 229 -24.58 -29.14 -11.74
CA PRO A 229 -24.61 -27.73 -11.37
C PRO A 229 -25.99 -27.08 -11.44
N LYS A 230 -26.93 -27.64 -12.22
CA LYS A 230 -28.29 -27.10 -12.36
C LYS A 230 -29.14 -27.27 -11.10
N GLU A 231 -28.80 -28.19 -10.22
CA GLU A 231 -29.49 -28.37 -8.93
C GLU A 231 -29.14 -27.31 -7.89
N LEU A 232 -28.05 -26.58 -8.13
CA LEU A 232 -27.61 -25.50 -7.25
C LEU A 232 -28.53 -24.28 -7.39
N TYR A 233 -28.55 -23.45 -6.33
CA TYR A 233 -29.34 -22.23 -6.31
C TYR A 233 -28.68 -21.14 -7.16
N GLU A 234 -29.42 -20.62 -8.14
CA GLU A 234 -29.01 -19.48 -8.95
C GLU A 234 -30.23 -18.59 -9.25
N LEU A 235 -29.97 -17.32 -9.51
CA LEU A 235 -30.98 -16.35 -9.93
C LEU A 235 -31.24 -16.47 -11.43
N ASP A 236 -32.43 -16.06 -11.86
CA ASP A 236 -32.77 -16.02 -13.29
C ASP A 236 -31.91 -15.00 -14.05
N LEU A 237 -31.65 -15.29 -15.32
CA LEU A 237 -30.80 -14.45 -16.18
C LEU A 237 -31.35 -13.02 -16.31
N GLU A 238 -32.68 -12.89 -16.38
CA GLU A 238 -33.37 -11.60 -16.42
C GLU A 238 -33.08 -10.72 -15.21
N GLU A 239 -32.97 -11.32 -14.02
CA GLU A 239 -32.66 -10.60 -12.79
C GLU A 239 -31.20 -10.06 -12.80
N TYR A 240 -30.26 -10.80 -13.38
CA TYR A 240 -28.89 -10.33 -13.59
C TYR A 240 -28.84 -9.15 -14.58
N THR A 241 -29.54 -9.28 -15.71
CA THR A 241 -29.61 -8.22 -16.73
C THR A 241 -30.23 -6.94 -16.16
N ARG A 242 -31.31 -7.04 -15.40
CA ARG A 242 -31.96 -5.90 -14.73
C ARG A 242 -31.04 -5.22 -13.71
N LYS A 243 -30.17 -5.97 -13.05
CA LYS A 243 -29.19 -5.47 -12.07
C LYS A 243 -27.87 -5.03 -12.70
N GLY A 244 -27.69 -5.14 -14.02
CA GLY A 244 -26.46 -4.86 -14.73
C GLY A 244 -25.29 -5.74 -14.26
N LYS A 245 -25.58 -6.99 -13.88
CA LYS A 245 -24.60 -7.96 -13.37
C LYS A 245 -24.45 -9.14 -14.32
N PHE A 246 -23.33 -9.85 -14.17
CA PHE A 246 -23.02 -11.03 -14.97
C PHE A 246 -23.21 -12.29 -14.14
N ARG A 247 -23.79 -13.33 -14.74
CA ARG A 247 -23.83 -14.67 -14.17
C ARG A 247 -22.49 -15.35 -14.37
N ILE A 248 -22.05 -16.13 -13.38
CA ILE A 248 -20.80 -16.89 -13.41
C ILE A 248 -21.15 -18.37 -13.18
N ASP A 249 -20.64 -19.25 -14.06
CA ASP A 249 -20.89 -20.68 -13.93
C ASP A 249 -20.03 -21.32 -12.85
N SER A 250 -20.53 -22.44 -12.29
CA SER A 250 -19.86 -23.15 -11.22
C SER A 250 -18.55 -23.78 -11.66
N THR A 251 -17.47 -23.57 -10.89
CA THR A 251 -16.18 -24.20 -11.11
C THR A 251 -15.89 -25.30 -10.08
N PRO A 252 -15.10 -26.36 -10.45
CA PRO A 252 -14.81 -27.47 -9.54
C PRO A 252 -13.84 -27.10 -8.41
N THR A 253 -13.17 -25.96 -8.49
CA THR A 253 -12.20 -25.50 -7.49
C THR A 253 -12.91 -25.02 -6.22
N LEU A 254 -12.25 -25.16 -5.05
CA LEU A 254 -12.79 -24.76 -3.74
C LEU A 254 -14.22 -25.31 -3.53
N ARG A 255 -14.44 -26.60 -3.84
CA ARG A 255 -15.75 -27.26 -3.82
C ARG A 255 -16.48 -27.14 -2.49
N PHE A 256 -15.75 -26.94 -1.39
CA PHE A 256 -16.34 -26.68 -0.06
C PHE A 256 -17.28 -25.47 -0.08
N LEU A 257 -16.89 -24.39 -0.75
CA LEU A 257 -17.71 -23.17 -0.81
C LEU A 257 -18.99 -23.36 -1.64
N THR A 258 -19.00 -24.27 -2.59
CA THR A 258 -20.19 -24.59 -3.40
C THR A 258 -21.35 -25.10 -2.54
N LYS A 259 -21.08 -25.65 -1.34
CA LYS A 259 -22.11 -26.02 -0.36
C LYS A 259 -23.05 -24.86 0.00
N ALA A 260 -22.56 -23.60 -0.07
CA ALA A 260 -23.39 -22.42 0.19
C ALA A 260 -24.59 -22.29 -0.77
N SER A 261 -24.47 -22.82 -2.01
CA SER A 261 -25.53 -22.78 -3.03
C SER A 261 -26.44 -24.01 -3.05
N VAL A 262 -26.22 -25.01 -2.20
CA VAL A 262 -27.12 -26.18 -2.10
C VAL A 262 -28.42 -25.77 -1.44
N LYS A 263 -29.56 -26.14 -2.04
CA LYS A 263 -30.89 -25.87 -1.52
C LYS A 263 -31.18 -26.79 -0.33
N THR A 264 -31.41 -26.22 0.85
CA THR A 264 -31.72 -26.97 2.10
C THR A 264 -32.99 -26.49 2.77
N GLY A 265 -33.91 -25.84 2.01
CA GLY A 265 -35.20 -25.35 2.51
C GLY A 265 -35.15 -23.94 3.13
N SER A 266 -34.00 -23.45 3.59
CA SER A 266 -33.87 -22.10 4.12
C SER A 266 -33.54 -21.10 3.00
N THR A 267 -34.26 -19.96 2.99
CA THR A 267 -34.03 -18.83 2.04
C THR A 267 -33.20 -17.70 2.63
N SER A 268 -32.73 -17.83 3.89
CA SER A 268 -31.89 -16.79 4.52
C SER A 268 -30.60 -16.55 3.74
N PRO A 269 -30.21 -15.28 3.49
CA PRO A 269 -28.95 -14.95 2.82
C PRO A 269 -27.67 -15.45 3.54
N TRP A 270 -27.79 -15.85 4.82
CA TRP A 270 -26.72 -16.46 5.61
C TRP A 270 -26.71 -18.00 5.54
N MET A 271 -27.65 -18.57 4.78
CA MET A 271 -27.79 -20.01 4.57
C MET A 271 -27.77 -20.37 3.08
N LEU A 272 -28.30 -19.52 2.21
CA LEU A 272 -28.41 -19.82 0.78
C LEU A 272 -27.84 -18.65 -0.03
N CYS A 273 -26.81 -18.93 -0.82
CA CYS A 273 -26.17 -17.97 -1.71
C CYS A 273 -26.24 -18.48 -3.16
N SER A 274 -26.33 -17.57 -4.14
CA SER A 274 -26.31 -17.96 -5.56
C SER A 274 -24.95 -18.52 -5.97
N VAL A 275 -24.91 -19.36 -7.01
CA VAL A 275 -23.65 -19.88 -7.59
C VAL A 275 -22.73 -18.73 -7.96
N THR A 276 -23.26 -17.68 -8.59
CA THR A 276 -22.47 -16.48 -8.93
C THR A 276 -21.80 -15.85 -7.71
N GLN A 277 -22.51 -15.69 -6.57
CA GLN A 277 -21.91 -15.17 -5.32
C GLN A 277 -20.81 -16.08 -4.77
N VAL A 278 -20.99 -17.40 -4.87
CA VAL A 278 -19.98 -18.38 -4.49
C VAL A 278 -18.74 -18.28 -5.37
N GLU A 279 -18.91 -18.17 -6.68
CA GLU A 279 -17.79 -18.06 -7.63
C GLU A 279 -17.06 -16.72 -7.49
N GLU A 280 -17.77 -15.62 -7.26
CA GLU A 280 -17.15 -14.33 -6.89
C GLU A 280 -16.24 -14.46 -5.66
N THR A 281 -16.74 -15.18 -4.62
CA THR A 281 -15.94 -15.43 -3.41
C THR A 281 -14.74 -16.33 -3.69
N LYS A 282 -14.90 -17.38 -4.50
CA LYS A 282 -13.78 -18.24 -4.92
C LYS A 282 -12.71 -17.47 -5.68
N GLN A 283 -13.10 -16.56 -6.58
CA GLN A 283 -12.15 -15.70 -7.31
C GLN A 283 -11.31 -14.85 -6.34
N MET A 284 -11.94 -14.25 -5.33
CA MET A 284 -11.23 -13.47 -4.32
C MET A 284 -10.26 -14.34 -3.51
N LEU A 285 -10.67 -15.52 -3.07
CA LEU A 285 -9.82 -16.42 -2.29
C LEU A 285 -8.64 -17.00 -3.09
N ARG A 286 -8.81 -17.22 -4.39
CA ARG A 286 -7.71 -17.67 -5.28
C ARG A 286 -6.56 -16.66 -5.38
N MET A 287 -6.81 -15.38 -5.13
CA MET A 287 -5.79 -14.35 -5.16
C MET A 287 -4.93 -14.31 -3.89
N ILE A 288 -5.34 -14.97 -2.79
CA ILE A 288 -4.64 -14.93 -1.50
C ILE A 288 -3.18 -15.43 -1.60
N PRO A 289 -2.85 -16.53 -2.29
CA PRO A 289 -1.46 -16.96 -2.43
C PRO A 289 -0.56 -15.91 -3.10
N ILE A 290 -1.08 -15.19 -4.10
CA ILE A 290 -0.37 -14.06 -4.72
C ILE A 290 -0.21 -12.91 -3.73
N LEU A 291 -1.27 -12.60 -2.96
CA LEU A 291 -1.20 -11.59 -1.89
C LEU A 291 -0.08 -11.92 -0.90
N VAL A 292 0.03 -13.17 -0.45
CA VAL A 292 1.08 -13.61 0.48
C VAL A 292 2.47 -13.41 -0.13
N ALA A 293 2.67 -13.74 -1.40
CA ALA A 293 3.94 -13.52 -2.09
C ALA A 293 4.33 -12.03 -2.19
N MET A 294 3.36 -11.12 -2.12
CA MET A 294 3.61 -9.67 -2.15
C MET A 294 3.95 -9.07 -0.78
N LEU A 295 3.90 -9.85 0.30
CA LEU A 295 4.25 -9.35 1.64
C LEU A 295 5.74 -9.07 1.78
N VAL A 296 6.60 -9.96 1.28
CA VAL A 296 8.06 -9.82 1.41
C VAL A 296 8.58 -8.56 0.71
N PRO A 297 8.27 -8.25 -0.57
CA PRO A 297 8.72 -7.00 -1.18
C PRO A 297 8.17 -5.76 -0.45
N SER A 298 6.97 -5.82 0.13
CA SER A 298 6.44 -4.73 0.94
C SER A 298 7.24 -4.49 2.23
N THR A 299 7.87 -5.52 2.82
CA THR A 299 8.80 -5.35 3.97
C THR A 299 10.08 -4.63 3.56
N MET A 300 10.55 -4.85 2.35
CA MET A 300 11.72 -4.15 1.82
C MET A 300 11.42 -2.69 1.51
N GLY A 301 10.24 -2.40 0.98
CA GLY A 301 9.77 -1.02 0.79
C GLY A 301 9.74 -0.21 2.10
N ALA A 302 9.49 -0.85 3.24
CA ALA A 302 9.53 -0.20 4.55
C ALA A 302 10.93 0.32 4.93
N GLN A 303 12.02 -0.22 4.35
CA GLN A 303 13.40 0.22 4.61
C GLN A 303 13.66 1.64 4.09
N ILE A 304 12.93 2.09 3.06
CA ILE A 304 13.05 3.45 2.48
C ILE A 304 12.88 4.52 3.57
N ASN A 305 11.90 4.35 4.45
CA ASN A 305 11.55 5.33 5.48
C ASN A 305 12.16 5.01 6.86
N THR A 306 13.01 4.00 6.94
CA THR A 306 13.61 3.54 8.19
C THR A 306 15.13 3.42 8.10
N LEU A 307 15.66 2.23 7.90
CA LEU A 307 17.10 1.98 7.99
C LEU A 307 17.91 2.63 6.87
N PHE A 308 17.37 2.79 5.66
CA PHE A 308 18.07 3.50 4.58
C PHE A 308 18.29 4.98 4.93
N ILE A 309 17.32 5.62 5.61
CA ILE A 309 17.48 7.00 6.08
C ILE A 309 18.50 7.05 7.22
N LYS A 310 18.41 6.13 8.17
CA LYS A 310 19.39 6.05 9.28
C LYS A 310 20.82 5.83 8.79
N GLN A 311 21.02 5.00 7.79
CA GLN A 311 22.30 4.84 7.10
C GLN A 311 22.79 6.18 6.52
N GLY A 312 21.91 6.96 5.89
CA GLY A 312 22.19 8.28 5.35
C GLY A 312 22.62 9.31 6.40
N THR A 313 22.18 9.19 7.66
CA THR A 313 22.57 10.15 8.72
C THR A 313 24.05 10.08 9.07
N THR A 314 24.71 8.97 8.79
CA THR A 314 26.13 8.74 9.10
C THR A 314 27.08 9.17 7.98
N LEU A 315 26.58 9.61 6.83
CA LEU A 315 27.34 9.97 5.64
C LEU A 315 27.52 11.49 5.50
N ASP A 316 28.47 11.91 4.67
CA ASP A 316 28.61 13.32 4.31
C ASP A 316 27.47 13.76 3.40
N ARG A 317 26.73 14.75 3.87
CA ARG A 317 25.52 15.30 3.26
C ARG A 317 25.73 16.69 2.66
N SER A 318 26.96 17.18 2.69
CA SER A 318 27.29 18.55 2.33
C SER A 318 27.50 18.71 0.83
N ILE A 319 26.84 19.70 0.22
CA ILE A 319 27.15 20.22 -1.12
C ILE A 319 27.44 21.72 -0.97
N GLY A 320 28.71 22.07 -0.85
CA GLY A 320 29.08 23.44 -0.51
C GLY A 320 28.49 23.83 0.86
N SER A 321 27.71 24.89 0.91
CA SER A 321 27.02 25.35 2.13
C SER A 321 25.68 24.64 2.38
N PHE A 322 25.17 23.87 1.41
CA PHE A 322 23.87 23.20 1.51
C PHE A 322 24.02 21.81 2.11
N LYS A 323 23.17 21.48 3.10
CA LYS A 323 23.16 20.17 3.76
C LYS A 323 21.91 19.40 3.38
N ILE A 324 22.09 18.26 2.68
CA ILE A 324 21.01 17.42 2.21
C ILE A 324 20.39 16.64 3.37
N PRO A 325 19.06 16.72 3.61
CA PRO A 325 18.39 15.83 4.53
C PRO A 325 18.44 14.37 4.02
N PRO A 326 18.78 13.39 4.86
CA PRO A 326 18.81 11.98 4.43
C PRO A 326 17.49 11.48 3.88
N ALA A 327 16.38 11.93 4.47
CA ALA A 327 15.04 11.58 4.03
C ALA A 327 14.66 12.12 2.64
N SER A 328 15.35 13.15 2.14
CA SER A 328 15.14 13.67 0.78
C SER A 328 15.54 12.68 -0.31
N LEU A 329 16.37 11.67 0.00
CA LEU A 329 16.69 10.59 -0.93
C LEU A 329 15.46 9.79 -1.37
N ALA A 330 14.41 9.74 -0.56
CA ALA A 330 13.12 9.15 -0.96
C ALA A 330 12.50 9.83 -2.19
N GLY A 331 12.87 11.08 -2.50
CA GLY A 331 12.49 11.75 -3.73
C GLY A 331 13.01 11.03 -4.99
N PHE A 332 14.19 10.41 -4.93
CA PHE A 332 14.73 9.63 -6.06
C PHE A 332 13.88 8.38 -6.36
N VAL A 333 13.24 7.76 -5.36
CA VAL A 333 12.27 6.67 -5.57
C VAL A 333 11.11 7.17 -6.43
N THR A 334 10.54 8.33 -6.08
CA THR A 334 9.40 8.90 -6.82
C THR A 334 9.79 9.28 -8.25
N ILE A 335 10.93 9.94 -8.42
CA ILE A 335 11.42 10.36 -9.76
C ILE A 335 11.71 9.14 -10.63
N SER A 336 12.44 8.15 -10.12
CA SER A 336 12.79 6.95 -10.88
C SER A 336 11.56 6.10 -11.21
N MET A 337 10.58 6.01 -10.30
CA MET A 337 9.30 5.35 -10.57
C MET A 337 8.58 6.01 -11.75
N LEU A 338 8.44 7.33 -11.75
CA LEU A 338 7.79 8.07 -12.84
C LEU A 338 8.50 7.85 -14.18
N ILE A 339 9.82 7.95 -14.19
CA ILE A 339 10.63 7.70 -15.40
C ILE A 339 10.45 6.26 -15.88
N SER A 340 10.52 5.29 -14.96
CA SER A 340 10.39 3.86 -15.27
C SER A 340 9.00 3.50 -15.82
N VAL A 341 7.93 4.10 -15.29
CA VAL A 341 6.57 3.90 -15.82
C VAL A 341 6.46 4.40 -17.26
N VAL A 342 7.01 5.59 -17.56
CA VAL A 342 7.02 6.13 -18.93
C VAL A 342 7.85 5.26 -19.88
N LEU A 343 9.05 4.84 -19.46
CA LEU A 343 9.91 3.95 -20.25
C LEU A 343 9.26 2.58 -20.50
N TYR A 344 8.59 2.03 -19.48
CA TYR A 344 7.84 0.79 -19.59
C TYR A 344 6.73 0.91 -20.65
N ASP A 345 5.88 1.91 -20.56
CA ASP A 345 4.74 2.08 -21.46
C ASP A 345 5.17 2.42 -22.91
N ARG A 346 6.10 3.35 -23.06
CA ARG A 346 6.49 3.87 -24.39
C ARG A 346 7.43 2.95 -25.18
N TYR A 347 8.32 2.24 -24.49
CA TYR A 347 9.37 1.45 -25.13
C TYR A 347 9.23 -0.04 -24.83
N PHE A 348 9.21 -0.42 -23.55
CA PHE A 348 9.24 -1.83 -23.17
C PHE A 348 8.02 -2.60 -23.68
N VAL A 349 6.80 -2.08 -23.50
CA VAL A 349 5.57 -2.71 -23.99
C VAL A 349 5.63 -2.92 -25.50
N LYS A 350 6.03 -1.91 -26.29
CA LYS A 350 6.12 -2.00 -27.74
C LYS A 350 7.13 -3.05 -28.22
N ILE A 351 8.28 -3.13 -27.55
CA ILE A 351 9.32 -4.13 -27.85
C ILE A 351 8.79 -5.52 -27.55
N MET A 352 8.22 -5.71 -26.36
CA MET A 352 7.72 -7.01 -25.93
C MET A 352 6.51 -7.48 -26.72
N GLN A 353 5.62 -6.59 -27.17
CA GLN A 353 4.50 -6.94 -28.06
C GLN A 353 4.96 -7.63 -29.36
N ARG A 354 6.12 -7.20 -29.91
CA ARG A 354 6.68 -7.82 -31.12
C ARG A 354 7.08 -9.29 -30.91
N TRP A 355 7.51 -9.62 -29.68
CA TRP A 355 8.01 -10.94 -29.32
C TRP A 355 6.91 -11.86 -28.77
N THR A 356 6.07 -11.32 -27.88
CA THR A 356 5.07 -12.11 -27.14
C THR A 356 3.70 -12.14 -27.80
N LYS A 357 3.40 -11.20 -28.72
CA LYS A 357 2.07 -10.95 -29.31
C LYS A 357 0.97 -10.65 -28.28
N ILE A 358 1.34 -10.35 -27.03
CA ILE A 358 0.42 -9.96 -25.95
C ILE A 358 0.21 -8.45 -26.04
N PRO A 359 -1.06 -7.93 -26.03
CA PRO A 359 -1.33 -6.49 -26.12
C PRO A 359 -0.65 -5.63 -25.03
N ARG A 360 -0.43 -6.20 -23.84
CA ARG A 360 0.28 -5.57 -22.72
C ARG A 360 1.79 -5.81 -22.70
N GLY A 361 2.34 -6.46 -23.75
CA GLY A 361 3.74 -6.86 -23.85
C GLY A 361 4.07 -8.11 -23.05
N ILE A 362 3.82 -8.12 -21.74
CA ILE A 362 3.97 -9.26 -20.83
C ILE A 362 2.75 -9.39 -19.92
N THR A 363 2.56 -10.55 -19.30
CA THR A 363 1.47 -10.76 -18.34
C THR A 363 1.74 -9.99 -17.04
N LEU A 364 0.67 -9.67 -16.29
CA LEU A 364 0.81 -8.97 -15.00
C LEU A 364 1.66 -9.77 -14.00
N LEU A 365 1.50 -11.09 -13.97
CA LEU A 365 2.31 -11.96 -13.11
C LEU A 365 3.80 -11.97 -13.52
N GLN A 366 4.10 -11.96 -14.82
CA GLN A 366 5.50 -11.82 -15.30
C GLN A 366 6.08 -10.46 -14.90
N ARG A 367 5.29 -9.38 -15.04
CA ARG A 367 5.70 -8.04 -14.63
C ARG A 367 6.00 -7.98 -13.12
N MET A 368 5.14 -8.58 -12.29
CA MET A 368 5.39 -8.71 -10.85
C MET A 368 6.65 -9.53 -10.56
N GLY A 369 6.88 -10.62 -11.28
CA GLY A 369 8.09 -11.44 -11.16
C GLY A 369 9.37 -10.65 -11.45
N ILE A 370 9.39 -9.80 -12.48
CA ILE A 370 10.52 -8.90 -12.77
C ILE A 370 10.73 -7.94 -11.59
N GLY A 371 9.68 -7.37 -11.02
CA GLY A 371 9.76 -6.53 -9.83
C GLY A 371 10.37 -7.26 -8.63
N LEU A 372 10.04 -8.52 -8.41
CA LEU A 372 10.65 -9.34 -7.35
C LEU A 372 12.16 -9.55 -7.57
N VAL A 373 12.59 -9.75 -8.83
CA VAL A 373 14.03 -9.83 -9.16
C VAL A 373 14.74 -8.51 -8.85
N PHE A 374 14.14 -7.37 -9.19
CA PHE A 374 14.69 -6.06 -8.81
C PHE A 374 14.87 -5.92 -7.30
N HIS A 375 13.92 -6.38 -6.48
CA HIS A 375 14.04 -6.33 -5.02
C HIS A 375 15.24 -7.15 -4.50
N ILE A 376 15.53 -8.32 -5.12
CA ILE A 376 16.75 -9.08 -4.79
C ILE A 376 18.00 -8.25 -5.10
N ILE A 377 18.06 -7.64 -6.27
CA ILE A 377 19.20 -6.81 -6.70
C ILE A 377 19.38 -5.62 -5.75
N ILE A 378 18.29 -4.96 -5.36
CA ILE A 378 18.33 -3.82 -4.42
C ILE A 378 18.93 -4.23 -3.09
N MET A 379 18.51 -5.36 -2.51
CA MET A 379 19.03 -5.82 -1.23
C MET A 379 20.49 -6.25 -1.32
N ILE A 380 20.92 -6.82 -2.45
CA ILE A 380 22.35 -7.11 -2.70
C ILE A 380 23.15 -5.79 -2.73
N ILE A 381 22.70 -4.78 -3.48
CA ILE A 381 23.37 -3.49 -3.55
C ILE A 381 23.39 -2.82 -2.18
N ALA A 382 22.28 -2.82 -1.44
CA ALA A 382 22.21 -2.25 -0.09
C ALA A 382 23.19 -2.93 0.86
N SER A 383 23.28 -4.27 0.82
CA SER A 383 24.23 -5.05 1.63
C SER A 383 25.68 -4.72 1.27
N LEU A 384 26.03 -4.65 -0.01
CA LEU A 384 27.37 -4.34 -0.47
C LEU A 384 27.78 -2.88 -0.15
N THR A 385 26.87 -1.93 -0.36
CA THR A 385 27.08 -0.51 -0.03
C THR A 385 27.30 -0.33 1.46
N GLU A 386 26.50 -1.01 2.30
CA GLU A 386 26.67 -0.97 3.75
C GLU A 386 27.99 -1.59 4.18
N ARG A 387 28.36 -2.74 3.62
CA ARG A 387 29.65 -3.36 3.89
C ARG A 387 30.82 -2.46 3.53
N TYR A 388 30.73 -1.74 2.42
CA TYR A 388 31.72 -0.75 2.03
C TYR A 388 31.77 0.41 3.03
N ARG A 389 30.61 0.97 3.41
CA ARG A 389 30.51 2.04 4.40
C ARG A 389 31.12 1.65 5.75
N LEU A 390 30.81 0.45 6.25
CA LEU A 390 31.36 -0.07 7.51
C LEU A 390 32.88 -0.27 7.45
N ARG A 391 33.40 -0.69 6.30
CA ARG A 391 34.87 -0.80 6.10
C ARG A 391 35.55 0.57 6.25
N VAL A 392 35.02 1.58 5.57
CA VAL A 392 35.55 2.96 5.65
C VAL A 392 35.41 3.52 7.07
N ALA A 393 34.30 3.27 7.75
CA ALA A 393 34.12 3.66 9.15
C ALA A 393 35.17 3.03 10.07
N LYS A 394 35.51 1.75 9.85
CA LYS A 394 36.56 1.04 10.60
C LYS A 394 37.96 1.60 10.32
N GLU A 395 38.28 1.87 9.07
CA GLU A 395 39.57 2.45 8.65
C GLU A 395 39.82 3.84 9.28
N HIS A 396 38.76 4.60 9.56
CA HIS A 396 38.84 5.93 10.18
C HIS A 396 38.57 5.94 11.68
N GLY A 397 38.45 4.77 12.34
CA GLY A 397 38.23 4.66 13.80
C GLY A 397 36.89 5.18 14.29
N LEU A 398 35.86 5.20 13.42
CA LEU A 398 34.53 5.76 13.72
C LEU A 398 33.52 4.73 14.24
N VAL A 399 33.97 3.50 14.53
CA VAL A 399 33.09 2.39 14.97
C VAL A 399 32.60 2.62 16.39
N GLU A 400 33.49 2.96 17.31
CA GLU A 400 33.15 3.13 18.73
C GLU A 400 32.57 4.51 19.04
N ASN A 401 33.20 5.55 18.54
CA ASN A 401 32.83 6.94 18.84
C ASN A 401 31.64 7.45 18.01
N GLY A 402 31.18 6.66 17.03
CA GLY A 402 30.23 7.18 16.04
C GLY A 402 30.85 8.27 15.17
N GLY A 403 30.07 9.03 14.51
CA GLY A 403 30.52 10.16 13.70
C GLY A 403 30.25 9.98 12.21
N GLN A 404 30.58 11.04 11.46
CA GLN A 404 30.34 11.09 10.03
C GLN A 404 31.43 10.32 9.28
N VAL A 405 31.01 9.33 8.52
CA VAL A 405 31.90 8.56 7.63
C VAL A 405 32.27 9.44 6.44
N PRO A 406 33.55 9.51 5.98
CA PRO A 406 34.00 10.34 4.87
C PRO A 406 33.59 9.75 3.51
N LEU A 407 32.30 9.49 3.35
CA LEU A 407 31.66 9.03 2.12
C LEU A 407 30.44 9.91 1.87
N THR A 408 30.28 10.35 0.63
CA THR A 408 29.11 11.15 0.25
C THR A 408 27.81 10.34 0.33
N ILE A 409 26.71 10.99 0.73
CA ILE A 409 25.38 10.38 0.79
C ILE A 409 24.90 9.79 -0.55
N PHE A 410 25.49 10.25 -1.67
CA PHE A 410 25.12 9.78 -3.01
C PHE A 410 25.45 8.31 -3.28
N ILE A 411 26.28 7.65 -2.45
CA ILE A 411 26.50 6.20 -2.55
C ILE A 411 25.21 5.38 -2.34
N LEU A 412 24.19 5.98 -1.69
CA LEU A 412 22.89 5.36 -1.45
C LEU A 412 21.92 5.52 -2.63
N ILE A 413 22.19 6.41 -3.59
CA ILE A 413 21.28 6.66 -4.73
C ILE A 413 20.91 5.39 -5.50
N PRO A 414 21.83 4.46 -5.80
CA PRO A 414 21.48 3.26 -6.56
C PRO A 414 20.35 2.45 -5.92
N GLN A 415 20.35 2.27 -4.59
CA GLN A 415 19.29 1.53 -3.92
C GLN A 415 17.94 2.25 -3.95
N PHE A 416 17.90 3.60 -3.86
CA PHE A 416 16.66 4.37 -3.98
C PHE A 416 16.12 4.42 -5.41
N VAL A 417 16.98 4.60 -6.41
CA VAL A 417 16.58 4.63 -7.83
C VAL A 417 16.07 3.28 -8.28
N LEU A 418 16.74 2.19 -7.92
CA LEU A 418 16.29 0.84 -8.26
C LEU A 418 14.98 0.49 -7.54
N MET A 419 14.76 0.98 -6.31
CA MET A 419 13.51 0.79 -5.60
C MET A 419 12.33 1.41 -6.37
N GLY A 420 12.46 2.65 -6.87
CA GLY A 420 11.41 3.25 -7.69
C GLY A 420 11.19 2.51 -9.01
N THR A 421 12.25 1.97 -9.61
CA THR A 421 12.12 1.11 -10.80
C THR A 421 11.40 -0.19 -10.46
N ALA A 422 11.74 -0.85 -9.35
CA ALA A 422 11.06 -2.04 -8.86
C ALA A 422 9.58 -1.78 -8.60
N ASP A 423 9.23 -0.65 -7.98
CA ASP A 423 7.85 -0.24 -7.71
C ASP A 423 7.05 -0.03 -9.01
N ALA A 424 7.66 0.52 -10.05
CA ALA A 424 7.03 0.67 -11.37
C ALA A 424 6.64 -0.69 -12.00
N PHE A 425 7.44 -1.73 -11.75
CA PHE A 425 7.10 -3.08 -12.20
C PHE A 425 6.15 -3.78 -11.24
N LEU A 426 6.41 -3.75 -9.94
CA LEU A 426 5.70 -4.55 -8.94
C LEU A 426 4.39 -3.90 -8.50
N GLU A 427 4.46 -2.65 -7.97
CA GLU A 427 3.30 -2.01 -7.34
C GLU A 427 2.20 -1.70 -8.35
N VAL A 428 2.57 -1.21 -9.54
CA VAL A 428 1.60 -0.93 -10.61
C VAL A 428 0.95 -2.23 -11.09
N ALA A 429 1.76 -3.27 -11.37
CA ALA A 429 1.22 -4.57 -11.82
C ALA A 429 0.36 -5.25 -10.73
N LYS A 430 0.74 -5.12 -9.46
CA LYS A 430 0.00 -5.65 -8.31
C LYS A 430 -1.40 -5.02 -8.21
N ILE A 431 -1.50 -3.69 -8.28
CA ILE A 431 -2.79 -2.99 -8.23
C ILE A 431 -3.65 -3.41 -9.42
N GLU A 432 -3.07 -3.42 -10.61
CA GLU A 432 -3.75 -3.83 -11.85
C GLU A 432 -4.21 -5.30 -11.79
N PHE A 433 -3.37 -6.20 -11.28
CA PHE A 433 -3.68 -7.62 -11.14
C PHE A 433 -4.87 -7.85 -10.19
N PHE A 434 -4.83 -7.31 -8.99
CA PHE A 434 -5.92 -7.49 -8.02
C PHE A 434 -7.22 -6.83 -8.47
N TYR A 435 -7.13 -5.72 -9.20
CA TYR A 435 -8.30 -5.10 -9.82
C TYR A 435 -8.87 -5.96 -10.96
N ASP A 436 -8.03 -6.45 -11.86
CA ASP A 436 -8.42 -7.21 -13.06
C ASP A 436 -9.04 -8.57 -12.68
N GLN A 437 -8.40 -9.27 -11.74
CA GLN A 437 -8.84 -10.60 -11.31
C GLN A 437 -10.04 -10.58 -10.36
N ALA A 438 -10.35 -9.44 -9.74
CA ALA A 438 -11.52 -9.32 -8.89
C ALA A 438 -12.82 -9.36 -9.73
N PRO A 439 -13.91 -9.94 -9.17
CA PRO A 439 -15.25 -9.86 -9.77
C PRO A 439 -15.68 -8.41 -9.96
N GLU A 440 -16.52 -8.13 -10.95
CA GLU A 440 -17.04 -6.77 -11.21
C GLU A 440 -17.72 -6.17 -9.98
N SER A 441 -18.45 -6.98 -9.23
CA SER A 441 -19.14 -6.58 -8.01
C SER A 441 -18.20 -6.33 -6.81
N MET A 442 -16.90 -6.70 -6.91
CA MET A 442 -15.91 -6.66 -5.81
C MET A 442 -14.60 -5.98 -6.21
N LYS A 443 -14.57 -5.15 -7.26
CA LYS A 443 -13.37 -4.44 -7.73
C LYS A 443 -12.71 -3.60 -6.63
N SER A 444 -13.51 -2.93 -5.78
CA SER A 444 -13.01 -2.16 -4.63
C SER A 444 -12.28 -3.05 -3.61
N LEU A 445 -12.75 -4.29 -3.40
CA LEU A 445 -12.08 -5.24 -2.54
C LEU A 445 -10.78 -5.76 -3.17
N GLY A 446 -10.75 -5.94 -4.49
CA GLY A 446 -9.55 -6.29 -5.23
C GLY A 446 -8.44 -5.24 -5.03
N THR A 447 -8.74 -3.95 -5.23
CA THR A 447 -7.76 -2.88 -4.95
C THR A 447 -7.36 -2.82 -3.48
N SER A 448 -8.27 -3.13 -2.55
CA SER A 448 -7.96 -3.21 -1.13
C SER A 448 -6.93 -4.31 -0.82
N TYR A 449 -6.92 -5.43 -1.55
CA TYR A 449 -5.90 -6.47 -1.40
C TYR A 449 -4.49 -5.92 -1.68
N ALA A 450 -4.33 -5.11 -2.73
CA ALA A 450 -3.05 -4.48 -3.01
C ALA A 450 -2.58 -3.57 -1.86
N MET A 451 -3.51 -2.79 -1.26
CA MET A 451 -3.18 -1.93 -0.12
C MET A 451 -2.89 -2.73 1.15
N THR A 452 -3.61 -3.84 1.35
CA THR A 452 -3.40 -4.77 2.48
C THR A 452 -1.97 -5.32 2.50
N THR A 453 -1.38 -5.62 1.32
CA THR A 453 0.00 -6.10 1.27
C THR A 453 0.98 -5.09 1.84
N LEU A 454 0.79 -3.79 1.58
CA LEU A 454 1.62 -2.73 2.15
C LEU A 454 1.45 -2.64 3.67
N GLY A 455 0.21 -2.74 4.16
CA GLY A 455 -0.09 -2.72 5.59
C GLY A 455 0.55 -3.88 6.34
N ILE A 456 0.26 -5.11 5.92
CA ILE A 456 0.81 -6.32 6.54
C ILE A 456 2.33 -6.36 6.35
N GLY A 457 2.87 -5.96 5.20
CA GLY A 457 4.30 -5.90 4.95
C GLY A 457 5.04 -4.97 5.91
N ASN A 458 4.46 -3.82 6.27
CA ASN A 458 5.03 -2.94 7.28
C ASN A 458 5.02 -3.58 8.69
N PHE A 459 3.93 -4.23 9.10
CA PHE A 459 3.90 -4.98 10.36
C PHE A 459 4.90 -6.15 10.36
N LEU A 460 4.99 -6.87 9.24
CA LEU A 460 5.98 -7.93 9.08
C LEU A 460 7.42 -7.38 9.16
N SER A 461 7.68 -6.20 8.59
CA SER A 461 8.98 -5.53 8.73
C SER A 461 9.32 -5.25 10.19
N SER A 462 8.36 -4.73 10.98
CA SER A 462 8.54 -4.51 12.42
C SER A 462 8.82 -5.82 13.16
N PHE A 463 8.07 -6.87 12.86
CA PHE A 463 8.27 -8.19 13.46
C PHE A 463 9.66 -8.77 13.14
N LEU A 464 10.05 -8.75 11.86
CA LEU A 464 11.36 -9.26 11.43
C LEU A 464 12.52 -8.47 12.04
N LEU A 465 12.39 -7.13 12.09
CA LEU A 465 13.41 -6.26 12.69
C LEU A 465 13.62 -6.58 14.18
N SER A 466 12.52 -6.73 14.94
CA SER A 466 12.57 -7.11 16.36
C SER A 466 13.18 -8.50 16.54
N THR A 467 12.68 -9.48 15.79
CA THR A 467 13.14 -10.87 15.88
C THR A 467 14.64 -11.00 15.57
N VAL A 468 15.10 -10.37 14.48
CA VAL A 468 16.53 -10.37 14.13
C VAL A 468 17.36 -9.65 15.19
N SER A 469 16.89 -8.50 15.70
CA SER A 469 17.56 -7.77 16.77
C SER A 469 17.70 -8.60 18.04
N ASP A 470 16.63 -9.29 18.46
CA ASP A 470 16.61 -10.08 19.70
C ASP A 470 17.47 -11.35 19.58
N ILE A 471 17.35 -12.07 18.46
CA ILE A 471 18.16 -13.27 18.21
C ILE A 471 19.65 -12.92 18.15
N THR A 472 20.01 -11.82 17.49
CA THR A 472 21.43 -11.45 17.33
C THR A 472 22.04 -10.84 18.59
N LYS A 473 21.22 -10.35 19.53
CA LYS A 473 21.66 -9.91 20.86
C LYS A 473 21.74 -11.05 21.89
N ALA A 474 21.14 -12.19 21.59
CA ALA A 474 21.16 -13.33 22.51
C ALA A 474 22.58 -13.78 22.77
N HIS A 475 22.83 -14.38 23.97
CA HIS A 475 24.10 -14.94 24.38
C HIS A 475 25.27 -13.94 24.52
N GLY A 476 24.94 -12.64 24.77
CA GLY A 476 25.98 -11.63 25.05
C GLY A 476 26.67 -11.06 23.80
N HIS A 477 26.20 -11.38 22.61
CA HIS A 477 26.70 -10.79 21.37
C HIS A 477 26.20 -9.36 21.15
N HIS A 478 27.02 -8.52 20.52
CA HIS A 478 26.56 -7.24 19.98
C HIS A 478 25.56 -7.53 18.85
N GLY A 479 24.30 -7.07 19.01
CA GLY A 479 23.27 -7.28 17.99
C GLY A 479 23.64 -6.66 16.63
N TRP A 480 23.00 -7.13 15.56
CA TRP A 480 23.23 -6.56 14.23
C TRP A 480 22.73 -5.13 14.08
N ILE A 481 21.78 -4.70 14.89
CA ILE A 481 21.15 -3.39 14.78
C ILE A 481 21.28 -2.68 16.13
N LEU A 482 22.14 -1.66 16.15
CA LEU A 482 22.47 -0.86 17.32
C LEU A 482 22.04 0.60 17.12
N ASN A 483 22.09 1.39 18.21
CA ASN A 483 21.85 2.84 18.12
C ASN A 483 22.96 3.53 17.32
N ASN A 484 24.21 3.12 17.56
CA ASN A 484 25.35 3.51 16.75
C ASN A 484 25.38 2.66 15.45
N ILE A 485 24.99 3.28 14.34
CA ILE A 485 24.93 2.61 13.04
C ILE A 485 26.33 2.21 12.52
N ASN A 486 27.40 2.88 12.96
CA ASN A 486 28.76 2.52 12.57
C ASN A 486 29.25 1.22 13.23
N ALA A 487 28.68 0.86 14.38
CA ALA A 487 28.94 -0.40 15.08
C ALA A 487 27.90 -1.49 14.73
N SER A 488 26.89 -1.18 13.91
CA SER A 488 25.86 -2.11 13.48
C SER A 488 26.34 -3.00 12.32
N HIS A 489 25.67 -4.12 12.12
CA HIS A 489 25.85 -5.01 10.97
C HIS A 489 24.60 -5.01 10.08
N LEU A 490 24.23 -3.82 9.56
CA LEU A 490 23.11 -3.71 8.63
C LEU A 490 23.38 -4.45 7.30
N ASP A 491 24.64 -4.66 6.94
CA ASP A 491 25.05 -5.47 5.80
C ASP A 491 24.52 -6.91 5.91
N TYR A 492 24.56 -7.52 7.11
CA TYR A 492 23.97 -8.84 7.37
C TYR A 492 22.45 -8.81 7.38
N TYR A 493 21.85 -7.75 7.91
CA TYR A 493 20.39 -7.59 7.87
C TYR A 493 19.86 -7.47 6.44
N TYR A 494 20.54 -6.73 5.57
CA TYR A 494 20.18 -6.66 4.15
C TYR A 494 20.48 -7.98 3.42
N ALA A 495 21.55 -8.70 3.75
CA ALA A 495 21.81 -10.04 3.23
C ALA A 495 20.73 -11.06 3.66
N PHE A 496 20.19 -10.96 4.87
CA PHE A 496 19.02 -11.73 5.29
C PHE A 496 17.83 -11.49 4.37
N PHE A 497 17.55 -10.24 3.99
CA PHE A 497 16.48 -9.94 3.01
C PHE A 497 16.78 -10.49 1.61
N VAL A 498 18.04 -10.59 1.18
CA VAL A 498 18.38 -11.26 -0.10
C VAL A 498 17.90 -12.70 -0.07
N ILE A 499 18.22 -13.45 0.99
CA ILE A 499 17.83 -14.86 1.14
C ILE A 499 16.30 -14.97 1.17
N LEU A 500 15.63 -14.14 1.99
CA LEU A 500 14.18 -14.13 2.11
C LEU A 500 13.50 -13.82 0.77
N SER A 501 14.08 -12.91 -0.02
CA SER A 501 13.56 -12.52 -1.35
C SER A 501 13.72 -13.63 -2.37
N ILE A 502 14.83 -14.36 -2.34
CA ILE A 502 15.04 -15.54 -3.22
C ILE A 502 14.00 -16.62 -2.90
N LEU A 503 13.81 -16.93 -1.62
CA LEU A 503 12.79 -17.90 -1.18
C LEU A 503 11.39 -17.45 -1.59
N ASN A 504 11.08 -16.16 -1.45
CA ASN A 504 9.81 -15.60 -1.88
C ASN A 504 9.62 -15.66 -3.40
N LEU A 505 10.67 -15.41 -4.19
CA LEU A 505 10.60 -15.55 -5.65
C LEU A 505 10.30 -17.00 -6.05
N ILE A 506 10.96 -17.98 -5.41
CA ILE A 506 10.67 -19.40 -5.65
C ILE A 506 9.21 -19.72 -5.29
N PHE A 507 8.74 -19.27 -4.13
CA PHE A 507 7.33 -19.42 -3.73
C PHE A 507 6.39 -18.80 -4.76
N PHE A 508 6.66 -17.58 -5.20
CA PHE A 508 5.87 -16.89 -6.22
C PHE A 508 5.82 -17.67 -7.53
N LEU A 509 6.97 -18.19 -8.02
CA LEU A 509 7.03 -19.00 -9.24
C LEU A 509 6.22 -20.30 -9.13
N ILE A 510 6.20 -20.92 -7.94
CA ILE A 510 5.34 -22.09 -7.69
C ILE A 510 3.86 -21.68 -7.75
N VAL A 511 3.50 -20.60 -7.05
CA VAL A 511 2.11 -20.12 -7.01
C VAL A 511 1.59 -19.79 -8.40
N ILE A 512 2.35 -19.05 -9.21
CA ILE A 512 1.90 -18.66 -10.57
C ILE A 512 1.73 -19.87 -11.50
N LYS A 513 2.50 -20.95 -11.32
CA LYS A 513 2.34 -22.18 -12.11
C LYS A 513 0.97 -22.82 -11.94
N PHE A 514 0.37 -22.70 -10.74
CA PHE A 514 -0.94 -23.25 -10.42
C PHE A 514 -2.07 -22.21 -10.45
N TYR A 515 -1.75 -20.94 -10.72
CA TYR A 515 -2.74 -19.88 -10.76
C TYR A 515 -3.56 -19.95 -12.06
N VAL A 516 -4.88 -20.03 -11.91
CA VAL A 516 -5.82 -19.98 -13.02
C VAL A 516 -6.42 -18.58 -13.08
N TYR A 517 -6.21 -17.88 -14.19
CA TYR A 517 -6.80 -16.57 -14.42
C TYR A 517 -8.32 -16.62 -14.35
N LYS A 518 -8.95 -15.47 -14.07
CA LYS A 518 -10.40 -15.32 -14.11
C LYS A 518 -10.91 -15.88 -15.43
N ALA A 519 -11.83 -16.88 -15.36
CA ALA A 519 -12.49 -17.40 -16.53
C ALA A 519 -13.18 -16.24 -17.25
N GLU A 520 -12.86 -16.05 -18.52
CA GLU A 520 -13.59 -15.09 -19.34
C GLU A 520 -15.07 -15.43 -19.28
N ILE A 521 -15.86 -14.38 -19.26
CA ILE A 521 -17.32 -14.30 -19.22
C ILE A 521 -17.98 -15.59 -19.71
N SER A 522 -18.83 -16.18 -18.85
CA SER A 522 -19.62 -17.36 -19.12
C SER A 522 -20.21 -17.38 -20.55
N ASP A 523 -20.23 -18.54 -21.19
CA ASP A 523 -20.82 -18.71 -22.53
C ASP A 523 -22.28 -18.22 -22.62
N SER A 524 -22.98 -18.13 -21.49
CA SER A 524 -24.33 -17.52 -21.42
C SER A 524 -24.37 -16.04 -21.85
N ILE A 525 -23.29 -15.27 -21.67
CA ILE A 525 -23.24 -13.88 -22.15
C ILE A 525 -22.94 -13.81 -23.64
N LYS A 526 -22.14 -14.75 -24.18
CA LYS A 526 -21.94 -14.86 -25.62
C LYS A 526 -23.26 -15.13 -26.32
N VAL A 527 -24.05 -16.06 -25.80
CA VAL A 527 -25.41 -16.37 -26.29
C VAL A 527 -26.33 -15.13 -26.19
N LEU A 528 -26.34 -14.44 -25.05
CA LEU A 528 -27.19 -13.24 -24.87
C LEU A 528 -26.75 -12.09 -25.80
N THR A 529 -25.45 -11.90 -25.99
CA THR A 529 -24.92 -10.89 -26.91
C THR A 529 -25.23 -11.22 -28.37
N GLU A 530 -25.23 -12.51 -28.73
CA GLU A 530 -25.64 -12.98 -30.06
C GLU A 530 -27.16 -12.86 -30.28
N GLU A 531 -27.96 -13.19 -29.26
CA GLU A 531 -29.41 -13.01 -29.32
C GLU A 531 -29.80 -11.53 -29.42
N LEU A 532 -29.18 -10.64 -28.63
CA LEU A 532 -29.40 -9.20 -28.71
C LEU A 532 -28.96 -8.63 -30.07
N LYS A 533 -27.85 -9.06 -30.63
CA LYS A 533 -27.42 -8.68 -31.97
C LYS A 533 -28.40 -9.20 -33.04
N GLY A 534 -28.87 -10.44 -32.90
CA GLY A 534 -29.87 -11.03 -33.77
C GLY A 534 -31.21 -10.30 -33.72
N THR A 535 -31.63 -9.83 -32.56
CA THR A 535 -32.87 -9.06 -32.38
C THR A 535 -32.74 -7.65 -32.91
N THR A 536 -31.61 -6.99 -32.73
CA THR A 536 -31.35 -5.65 -33.26
C THR A 536 -31.32 -5.64 -34.79
N VAL A 537 -30.82 -6.68 -35.45
CA VAL A 537 -30.83 -6.83 -36.90
C VAL A 537 -32.25 -7.07 -37.45
N LYS A 538 -33.12 -7.76 -36.70
CA LYS A 538 -34.53 -7.94 -37.09
C LYS A 538 -35.36 -6.66 -36.97
N VAL A 539 -35.06 -5.81 -36.00
CA VAL A 539 -35.79 -4.51 -35.82
C VAL A 539 -35.35 -3.43 -36.82
N VAL A 540 -34.14 -3.54 -37.37
CA VAL A 540 -33.64 -2.60 -38.38
C VAL A 540 -34.13 -2.99 -39.80
N ASN A 541 -34.63 -4.21 -40.01
CA ASN A 541 -35.15 -4.70 -41.30
C ASN A 541 -36.68 -4.76 -41.36
N GLN A 542 -37.41 -4.19 -40.42
CA GLN A 542 -38.83 -3.85 -40.45
C GLN A 542 -39.02 -2.32 -40.51
#